data_0d25ce065177d7fbac8a7b845f4b6a3d
#
_entry.id   0d25ce065177d7fbac8a7b845f4b6a3d
#
_cell.length_a   1.000
_cell.length_b   1.000
_cell.length_c   1.000
_cell.angle_alpha   90.00
_cell.angle_beta   90.00
_cell.angle_gamma   90.00
#
_symmetry.space_group_name_H-M   'P 1'
#
loop_
_entity.id
_entity.type
_entity.pdbx_description
1 polymer ?
#
loop_
_entity_poly.entity_id
_entity_poly.type
_entity_poly.pdbx_seq_one_letter_code
_entity_poly.pdbx_strand_id
1 'polypeptide(L)'
;QIVESARAEATGYSFPSGHTQNVFASFGCLGRWTKRTWLRVVCAAVIVLTAFSRMYLGVHTPLDVGVSFGLGLVLVFALYPLFRDIDSHPNRLYWLFGVMAVLGLAYLLFAELWPFPADVDAANLASGRKNAYTLLGAVLGMTFAYWLDRRYVHFDVRAVWWAQVLKAVLGLAITIGLRALLKAPLLALCGGHNIANLI
;
A
#
# COMPACT_ATOMS: atom_id res chain seq x y z
N GLN A 1 21.82 3.69 16.96
CA GLN A 1 21.45 5.13 17.01
C GLN A 1 20.79 5.49 15.69
N ILE A 2 19.61 6.11 15.73
CA ILE A 2 18.91 6.58 14.54
C ILE A 2 19.64 7.82 14.02
N VAL A 3 19.89 7.88 12.71
CA VAL A 3 20.45 9.06 12.05
C VAL A 3 19.50 10.24 12.26
N GLU A 4 20.01 11.40 12.66
CA GLU A 4 19.21 12.54 13.11
C GLU A 4 18.21 13.03 12.04
N SER A 5 18.61 13.02 10.78
CA SER A 5 17.72 13.36 9.64
C SER A 5 16.55 12.37 9.45
N ALA A 6 16.67 11.14 9.93
CA ALA A 6 15.63 10.12 9.81
C ALA A 6 14.66 10.08 11.01
N ARG A 7 14.95 10.83 12.11
CA ARG A 7 14.10 10.84 13.31
C ARG A 7 12.69 11.35 13.05
N ALA A 8 12.55 12.37 12.22
CA ALA A 8 11.24 12.96 11.91
C ALA A 8 10.31 12.01 11.13
N GLU A 9 10.89 11.05 10.39
CA GLU A 9 10.15 10.05 9.62
C GLU A 9 9.97 8.71 10.36
N ALA A 10 10.67 8.53 11.48
CA ALA A 10 10.59 7.32 12.30
C ALA A 10 9.36 7.35 13.23
N THR A 11 8.17 7.48 12.65
CA THR A 11 6.88 7.44 13.36
C THR A 11 6.28 6.04 13.30
N GLY A 12 5.58 5.65 14.36
CA GLY A 12 4.94 4.33 14.47
C GLY A 12 5.87 3.24 15.02
N TYR A 13 5.36 2.02 15.06
CA TYR A 13 6.16 0.85 15.48
C TYR A 13 7.07 0.39 14.34
N SER A 14 8.30 0.02 14.68
CA SER A 14 9.33 -0.35 13.70
C SER A 14 9.07 -1.70 13.03
N PHE A 15 8.37 -2.61 13.70
CA PHE A 15 8.17 -3.98 13.24
C PHE A 15 6.79 -4.21 12.61
N PRO A 16 6.71 -4.84 11.44
CA PRO A 16 7.77 -5.06 10.46
C PRO A 16 8.07 -3.81 9.62
N SER A 17 9.19 -3.80 8.84
CA SER A 17 9.56 -2.65 8.00
C SER A 17 8.62 -2.44 6.82
N GLY A 18 7.73 -1.44 6.92
CA GLY A 18 6.75 -1.11 5.86
C GLY A 18 7.40 -0.72 4.54
N HIS A 19 8.51 0.03 4.56
CA HIS A 19 9.25 0.40 3.35
C HIS A 19 9.82 -0.82 2.63
N THR A 20 10.45 -1.73 3.36
CA THR A 20 10.99 -2.98 2.80
C THR A 20 9.87 -3.83 2.21
N GLN A 21 8.73 -3.94 2.91
CA GLN A 21 7.59 -4.73 2.46
C GLN A 21 6.96 -4.16 1.19
N ASN A 22 6.75 -2.84 1.11
CA ASN A 22 6.17 -2.17 -0.05
C ASN A 22 7.07 -2.29 -1.29
N VAL A 23 8.39 -2.07 -1.11
CA VAL A 23 9.35 -2.20 -2.20
C VAL A 23 9.44 -3.67 -2.65
N PHE A 24 9.43 -4.62 -1.71
CA PHE A 24 9.43 -6.04 -2.06
C PHE A 24 8.16 -6.43 -2.81
N ALA A 25 6.99 -6.01 -2.37
CA ALA A 25 5.73 -6.30 -3.05
C ALA A 25 5.74 -5.75 -4.49
N SER A 26 6.13 -4.50 -4.69
CA SER A 26 6.12 -3.85 -6.00
C SER A 26 7.17 -4.43 -6.95
N PHE A 27 8.43 -4.40 -6.54
CA PHE A 27 9.54 -4.85 -7.39
C PHE A 27 9.66 -6.37 -7.45
N GLY A 28 9.23 -7.09 -6.43
CA GLY A 28 9.12 -8.55 -6.44
C GLY A 28 8.10 -9.05 -7.44
N CYS A 29 6.92 -8.43 -7.50
CA CYS A 29 5.90 -8.73 -8.52
C CYS A 29 6.40 -8.39 -9.92
N LEU A 30 7.03 -7.23 -10.12
CA LEU A 30 7.60 -6.83 -11.40
C LEU A 30 8.71 -7.77 -11.84
N GLY A 31 9.62 -8.14 -10.95
CA GLY A 31 10.70 -9.08 -11.22
C GLY A 31 10.20 -10.49 -11.58
N ARG A 32 9.10 -10.93 -10.93
CA ARG A 32 8.47 -12.21 -11.24
C ARG A 32 7.72 -12.18 -12.57
N TRP A 33 7.07 -11.08 -12.89
CA TRP A 33 6.31 -10.91 -14.14
C TRP A 33 7.23 -10.78 -15.37
N THR A 34 8.34 -10.06 -15.24
CA THR A 34 9.25 -9.81 -16.37
C THR A 34 10.00 -11.05 -16.82
N LYS A 35 10.18 -11.21 -18.13
CA LYS A 35 11.04 -12.25 -18.72
C LYS A 35 12.49 -11.78 -18.90
N ARG A 36 12.77 -10.49 -18.70
CA ARG A 36 14.10 -9.89 -18.95
C ARG A 36 14.99 -10.02 -17.72
N THR A 37 16.10 -10.75 -17.83
CA THR A 37 17.01 -11.00 -16.71
C THR A 37 17.59 -9.72 -16.11
N TRP A 38 18.00 -8.74 -16.94
CA TRP A 38 18.54 -7.49 -16.46
C TRP A 38 17.52 -6.74 -15.55
N LEU A 39 16.24 -6.75 -15.93
CA LEU A 39 15.19 -6.09 -15.13
C LEU A 39 14.95 -6.82 -13.79
N ARG A 40 15.07 -8.16 -13.77
CA ARG A 40 15.04 -8.93 -12.51
C ARG A 40 16.18 -8.54 -11.58
N VAL A 41 17.39 -8.37 -12.14
CA VAL A 41 18.55 -7.94 -11.36
C VAL A 41 18.34 -6.53 -10.80
N VAL A 42 17.82 -5.61 -11.61
CA VAL A 42 17.48 -4.25 -11.14
C VAL A 42 16.43 -4.29 -10.02
N CYS A 43 15.37 -5.07 -10.18
CA CYS A 43 14.35 -5.23 -9.12
C CYS A 43 14.96 -5.77 -7.83
N ALA A 44 15.78 -6.82 -7.91
CA ALA A 44 16.47 -7.39 -6.76
C ALA A 44 17.41 -6.36 -6.09
N ALA A 45 18.17 -5.61 -6.88
CA ALA A 45 19.05 -4.56 -6.38
C ALA A 45 18.27 -3.47 -5.62
N VAL A 46 17.16 -3.00 -6.18
CA VAL A 46 16.30 -1.98 -5.52
C VAL A 46 15.77 -2.51 -4.19
N ILE A 47 15.31 -3.76 -4.13
CA ILE A 47 14.82 -4.39 -2.89
C ILE A 47 15.93 -4.43 -1.84
N VAL A 48 17.11 -4.95 -2.21
CA VAL A 48 18.24 -5.10 -1.28
C VAL A 48 18.77 -3.74 -0.82
N LEU A 49 18.93 -2.78 -1.73
CA LEU A 49 19.41 -1.43 -1.39
C LEU A 49 18.43 -0.70 -0.47
N THR A 50 17.12 -0.85 -0.70
CA THR A 50 16.11 -0.27 0.21
C THR A 50 16.19 -0.91 1.58
N ALA A 51 16.24 -2.23 1.66
CA ALA A 51 16.38 -2.95 2.92
C ALA A 51 17.64 -2.52 3.69
N PHE A 52 18.77 -2.44 3.01
CA PHE A 52 20.03 -1.98 3.57
C PHE A 52 19.96 -0.53 4.05
N SER A 53 19.35 0.36 3.25
CA SER A 53 19.21 1.77 3.62
C SER A 53 18.42 1.97 4.93
N ARG A 54 17.39 1.15 5.17
CA ARG A 54 16.60 1.21 6.41
C ARG A 54 17.42 0.81 7.64
N MET A 55 18.26 -0.21 7.49
CA MET A 55 19.19 -0.63 8.56
C MET A 55 20.30 0.41 8.75
N TYR A 56 20.85 0.95 7.67
CA TYR A 56 21.91 1.97 7.73
C TYR A 56 21.42 3.26 8.44
N LEU A 57 20.19 3.70 8.18
CA LEU A 57 19.58 4.84 8.86
C LEU A 57 19.25 4.55 10.34
N GLY A 58 19.36 3.31 10.78
CA GLY A 58 19.06 2.90 12.15
C GLY A 58 17.58 2.91 12.52
N VAL A 59 16.67 3.05 11.54
CA VAL A 59 15.22 3.09 11.76
C VAL A 59 14.58 1.71 11.86
N HIS A 60 15.27 0.67 11.38
CA HIS A 60 14.83 -0.73 11.45
C HIS A 60 15.98 -1.66 11.82
N THR A 61 15.67 -2.70 12.58
CA THR A 61 16.60 -3.78 12.89
C THR A 61 16.69 -4.78 11.73
N PRO A 62 17.75 -5.61 11.67
CA PRO A 62 17.82 -6.73 10.72
C PRO A 62 16.63 -7.68 10.82
N LEU A 63 16.03 -7.83 12.00
CA LEU A 63 14.85 -8.65 12.22
C LEU A 63 13.61 -8.05 11.55
N ASP A 64 13.38 -6.73 11.70
CA ASP A 64 12.26 -6.02 11.08
C ASP A 64 12.29 -6.17 9.55
N VAL A 65 13.50 -6.01 8.99
CA VAL A 65 13.76 -6.13 7.55
C VAL A 65 13.62 -7.58 7.09
N GLY A 66 14.17 -8.53 7.85
CA GLY A 66 14.12 -9.96 7.53
C GLY A 66 12.70 -10.51 7.51
N VAL A 67 11.88 -10.15 8.49
CA VAL A 67 10.45 -10.53 8.53
C VAL A 67 9.69 -9.90 7.36
N SER A 68 9.93 -8.62 7.05
CA SER A 68 9.30 -7.96 5.90
C SER A 68 9.67 -8.63 4.58
N PHE A 69 10.92 -9.07 4.46
CA PHE A 69 11.41 -9.81 3.30
C PHE A 69 10.72 -11.17 3.16
N GLY A 70 10.62 -11.93 4.24
CA GLY A 70 9.92 -13.22 4.29
C GLY A 70 8.45 -13.09 3.95
N LEU A 71 7.74 -12.12 4.54
CA LEU A 71 6.34 -11.82 4.23
C LEU A 71 6.17 -11.40 2.77
N GLY A 72 7.06 -10.55 2.24
CA GLY A 72 7.05 -10.14 0.83
C GLY A 72 7.21 -11.32 -0.11
N LEU A 73 8.13 -12.25 0.19
CA LEU A 73 8.30 -13.50 -0.55
C LEU A 73 7.00 -14.30 -0.58
N VAL A 74 6.44 -14.59 0.60
CA VAL A 74 5.20 -15.37 0.72
C VAL A 74 4.08 -14.72 -0.10
N LEU A 75 3.87 -13.41 0.05
CA LEU A 75 2.81 -12.69 -0.66
C LEU A 75 3.01 -12.72 -2.19
N VAL A 76 4.22 -12.43 -2.67
CA VAL A 76 4.51 -12.44 -4.13
C VAL A 76 4.31 -13.82 -4.73
N PHE A 77 4.74 -14.89 -4.03
CA PHE A 77 4.58 -16.25 -4.53
C PHE A 77 3.16 -16.79 -4.37
N ALA A 78 2.47 -16.47 -3.28
CA ALA A 78 1.10 -16.93 -3.04
C ALA A 78 0.07 -16.18 -3.91
N LEU A 79 0.24 -14.86 -4.12
CA LEU A 79 -0.71 -14.07 -4.88
C LEU A 79 -0.48 -14.10 -6.40
N TYR A 80 0.74 -14.35 -6.85
CA TYR A 80 1.04 -14.39 -8.28
C TYR A 80 0.14 -15.33 -9.10
N PRO A 81 -0.17 -16.57 -8.64
CA PRO A 81 -1.10 -17.45 -9.37
C PRO A 81 -2.52 -16.89 -9.50
N LEU A 82 -2.94 -16.06 -8.53
CA LEU A 82 -4.27 -15.41 -8.58
C LEU A 82 -4.35 -14.34 -9.67
N PHE A 83 -3.24 -13.62 -9.90
CA PHE A 83 -3.18 -12.56 -10.89
C PHE A 83 -2.81 -13.05 -12.29
N ARG A 84 -2.12 -14.18 -12.39
CA ARG A 84 -1.64 -14.69 -13.68
C ARG A 84 -2.73 -14.91 -14.71
N ASP A 85 -3.89 -15.40 -14.29
CA ASP A 85 -5.01 -15.77 -15.16
C ASP A 85 -6.26 -14.92 -14.84
N ILE A 86 -6.05 -13.64 -14.42
CA ILE A 86 -7.12 -12.78 -13.95
C ILE A 86 -8.13 -12.44 -15.04
N ASP A 87 -7.67 -12.32 -16.29
CA ASP A 87 -8.54 -12.02 -17.43
C ASP A 87 -9.57 -13.13 -17.68
N SER A 88 -9.17 -14.38 -17.43
CA SER A 88 -10.05 -15.54 -17.54
C SER A 88 -10.98 -15.74 -16.33
N HIS A 89 -10.58 -15.20 -15.17
CA HIS A 89 -11.28 -15.37 -13.89
C HIS A 89 -11.43 -14.05 -13.12
N PRO A 90 -12.14 -13.06 -13.67
CA PRO A 90 -12.22 -11.71 -13.10
C PRO A 90 -12.83 -11.68 -11.68
N ASN A 91 -13.66 -12.67 -11.34
CA ASN A 91 -14.26 -12.77 -10.01
C ASN A 91 -13.24 -13.04 -8.90
N ARG A 92 -12.04 -13.54 -9.22
CA ARG A 92 -10.98 -13.76 -8.22
C ARG A 92 -10.54 -12.46 -7.56
N LEU A 93 -10.53 -11.33 -8.30
CA LEU A 93 -10.23 -10.02 -7.71
C LEU A 93 -11.29 -9.57 -6.70
N TYR A 94 -12.57 -9.80 -6.97
CA TYR A 94 -13.61 -9.46 -6.00
C TYR A 94 -13.45 -10.26 -4.70
N TRP A 95 -13.10 -11.56 -4.79
CA TRP A 95 -12.80 -12.37 -3.62
C TRP A 95 -11.58 -11.84 -2.86
N LEU A 96 -10.51 -11.48 -3.58
CA LEU A 96 -9.32 -10.90 -2.97
C LEU A 96 -9.64 -9.56 -2.26
N PHE A 97 -10.35 -8.67 -2.93
CA PHE A 97 -10.78 -7.40 -2.35
C PHE A 97 -11.72 -7.62 -1.16
N GLY A 98 -12.62 -8.60 -1.23
CA GLY A 98 -13.48 -8.99 -0.12
C GLY A 98 -12.68 -9.42 1.11
N VAL A 99 -11.70 -10.31 0.94
CA VAL A 99 -10.80 -10.73 2.03
C VAL A 99 -10.02 -9.54 2.59
N MET A 100 -9.46 -8.69 1.72
CA MET A 100 -8.74 -7.49 2.15
C MET A 100 -9.65 -6.51 2.90
N ALA A 101 -10.90 -6.33 2.46
CA ALA A 101 -11.88 -5.47 3.15
C ALA A 101 -12.24 -6.03 4.54
N VAL A 102 -12.43 -7.33 4.68
CA VAL A 102 -12.68 -7.98 5.97
C VAL A 102 -11.49 -7.81 6.91
N LEU A 103 -10.26 -8.05 6.43
CA LEU A 103 -9.05 -7.85 7.22
C LEU A 103 -8.84 -6.36 7.59
N GLY A 104 -9.10 -5.44 6.65
CA GLY A 104 -9.02 -4.01 6.89
C GLY A 104 -10.06 -3.54 7.92
N LEU A 105 -11.28 -4.05 7.84
CA LEU A 105 -12.32 -3.78 8.82
C LEU A 105 -11.96 -4.35 10.20
N ALA A 106 -11.46 -5.59 10.26
CA ALA A 106 -11.02 -6.20 11.50
C ALA A 106 -9.88 -5.40 12.14
N TYR A 107 -8.92 -4.93 11.35
CA TYR A 107 -7.86 -4.04 11.83
C TYR A 107 -8.40 -2.70 12.33
N LEU A 108 -9.36 -2.09 11.63
CA LEU A 108 -10.00 -0.85 12.06
C LEU A 108 -10.74 -1.05 13.39
N LEU A 109 -11.55 -2.10 13.50
CA LEU A 109 -12.28 -2.41 14.74
C LEU A 109 -11.31 -2.68 15.89
N PHE A 110 -10.22 -3.40 15.65
CA PHE A 110 -9.17 -3.58 16.66
C PHE A 110 -8.55 -2.25 17.09
N ALA A 111 -8.19 -1.38 16.15
CA ALA A 111 -7.56 -0.09 16.45
C ALA A 111 -8.46 0.88 17.21
N GLU A 112 -9.79 0.81 17.01
CA GLU A 112 -10.76 1.68 17.66
C GLU A 112 -11.33 1.12 18.97
N LEU A 113 -11.61 -0.18 19.02
CA LEU A 113 -12.36 -0.78 20.13
C LEU A 113 -11.46 -1.43 21.20
N TRP A 114 -10.21 -1.77 20.84
CA TRP A 114 -9.33 -2.41 21.80
C TRP A 114 -8.90 -1.42 22.92
N PRO A 115 -9.04 -1.81 24.19
CA PRO A 115 -8.59 -0.98 25.31
C PRO A 115 -7.06 -1.06 25.41
N PHE A 116 -6.38 -0.15 24.72
CA PHE A 116 -4.91 -0.09 24.78
C PHE A 116 -4.46 0.36 26.19
N PRO A 117 -3.36 -0.22 26.73
CA PRO A 117 -2.78 0.24 27.98
C PRO A 117 -2.39 1.72 27.94
N ALA A 118 -2.38 2.38 29.10
CA ALA A 118 -2.09 3.80 29.19
C ALA A 118 -0.62 4.19 28.86
N ASP A 119 0.28 3.21 28.84
CA ASP A 119 1.69 3.35 28.50
C ASP A 119 1.94 3.31 26.98
N VAL A 120 0.91 3.02 26.18
CA VAL A 120 1.04 3.06 24.71
C VAL A 120 1.17 4.50 24.25
N ASP A 121 2.18 4.76 23.42
CA ASP A 121 2.41 6.07 22.82
C ASP A 121 1.20 6.54 22.01
N ALA A 122 0.62 7.67 22.40
CA ALA A 122 -0.59 8.21 21.80
C ALA A 122 -0.41 8.60 20.32
N ALA A 123 0.80 9.06 19.93
CA ALA A 123 1.08 9.42 18.55
C ALA A 123 1.14 8.18 17.65
N ASN A 124 1.72 7.09 18.14
CA ASN A 124 1.77 5.80 17.44
C ASN A 124 0.37 5.21 17.29
N LEU A 125 -0.47 5.29 18.33
CA LEU A 125 -1.85 4.83 18.27
C LEU A 125 -2.68 5.65 17.27
N ALA A 126 -2.53 6.98 17.29
CA ALA A 126 -3.20 7.85 16.32
C ALA A 126 -2.76 7.55 14.87
N SER A 127 -1.47 7.29 14.66
CA SER A 127 -0.93 6.88 13.36
C SER A 127 -1.50 5.52 12.92
N GLY A 128 -1.58 4.56 13.84
CA GLY A 128 -2.20 3.24 13.59
C GLY A 128 -3.65 3.34 13.18
N ARG A 129 -4.46 4.14 13.89
CA ARG A 129 -5.86 4.40 13.56
C ARG A 129 -6.00 5.05 12.18
N LYS A 130 -5.23 6.10 11.91
CA LYS A 130 -5.21 6.74 10.60
C LYS A 130 -4.88 5.74 9.48
N ASN A 131 -3.90 4.88 9.68
CA ASN A 131 -3.52 3.86 8.70
C ASN A 131 -4.64 2.84 8.47
N ALA A 132 -5.37 2.43 9.52
CA ALA A 132 -6.51 1.52 9.40
C ALA A 132 -7.60 2.10 8.50
N TYR A 133 -8.00 3.36 8.71
CA TYR A 133 -8.94 4.06 7.83
C TYR A 133 -8.43 4.15 6.40
N THR A 134 -7.18 4.59 6.21
CA THR A 134 -6.58 4.75 4.87
C THR A 134 -6.53 3.43 4.10
N LEU A 135 -6.14 2.33 4.76
CA LEU A 135 -6.08 1.01 4.14
C LEU A 135 -7.46 0.50 3.73
N LEU A 136 -8.44 0.62 4.63
CA LEU A 136 -9.81 0.21 4.33
C LEU A 136 -10.40 1.05 3.18
N GLY A 137 -10.20 2.37 3.21
CA GLY A 137 -10.63 3.27 2.14
C GLY A 137 -10.01 2.94 0.80
N ALA A 138 -8.69 2.64 0.77
CA ALA A 138 -8.00 2.23 -0.44
C ALA A 138 -8.56 0.92 -1.02
N VAL A 139 -8.85 -0.07 -0.19
CA VAL A 139 -9.45 -1.34 -0.65
C VAL A 139 -10.86 -1.12 -1.21
N LEU A 140 -11.69 -0.36 -0.51
CA LEU A 140 -13.05 -0.05 -0.97
C LEU A 140 -13.02 0.77 -2.28
N GLY A 141 -12.14 1.76 -2.37
CA GLY A 141 -11.93 2.57 -3.58
C GLY A 141 -11.46 1.74 -4.77
N MET A 142 -10.50 0.84 -4.57
CA MET A 142 -10.05 -0.10 -5.61
C MET A 142 -11.14 -1.05 -6.04
N THR A 143 -11.94 -1.56 -5.11
CA THR A 143 -13.08 -2.44 -5.41
C THR A 143 -14.11 -1.72 -6.27
N PHE A 144 -14.47 -0.49 -5.88
CA PHE A 144 -15.40 0.34 -6.63
C PHE A 144 -14.86 0.72 -8.01
N ALA A 145 -13.59 1.13 -8.10
CA ALA A 145 -12.95 1.46 -9.37
C ALA A 145 -12.90 0.25 -10.31
N TYR A 146 -12.57 -0.93 -9.80
CA TYR A 146 -12.59 -2.17 -10.58
C TYR A 146 -14.01 -2.53 -11.07
N TRP A 147 -15.02 -2.40 -10.20
CA TRP A 147 -16.41 -2.60 -10.58
C TRP A 147 -16.86 -1.61 -11.67
N LEU A 148 -16.52 -0.33 -11.51
CA LEU A 148 -16.85 0.73 -12.47
C LEU A 148 -16.18 0.47 -13.82
N ASP A 149 -14.91 0.09 -13.81
CA ASP A 149 -14.18 -0.26 -15.03
C ASP A 149 -14.83 -1.42 -15.76
N ARG A 150 -15.12 -2.50 -15.03
CA ARG A 150 -15.73 -3.71 -15.60
C ARG A 150 -17.14 -3.47 -16.14
N ARG A 151 -17.88 -2.54 -15.56
CA ARG A 151 -19.29 -2.31 -15.92
C ARG A 151 -19.48 -1.24 -16.98
N TYR A 152 -18.66 -0.19 -16.97
CA TYR A 152 -18.91 0.99 -17.80
C TYR A 152 -17.71 1.48 -18.61
N VAL A 153 -16.50 1.48 -18.03
CA VAL A 153 -15.34 2.15 -18.65
C VAL A 153 -14.65 1.23 -19.66
N HIS A 154 -14.47 -0.04 -19.32
CA HIS A 154 -13.74 -1.03 -20.13
C HIS A 154 -12.38 -0.49 -20.58
N PHE A 155 -11.56 -0.03 -19.62
CA PHE A 155 -10.32 0.70 -19.88
C PHE A 155 -9.34 -0.14 -20.71
N ASP A 156 -9.03 0.34 -21.93
CA ASP A 156 -8.03 -0.31 -22.77
C ASP A 156 -6.62 0.19 -22.40
N VAL A 157 -5.78 -0.75 -22.01
CA VAL A 157 -4.36 -0.50 -21.71
C VAL A 157 -3.50 -0.42 -22.97
N ARG A 158 -4.02 -0.83 -24.12
CA ARG A 158 -3.29 -0.76 -25.39
C ARG A 158 -3.37 0.66 -25.95
N ALA A 159 -2.22 1.31 -26.01
CA ALA A 159 -2.08 2.62 -26.62
C ALA A 159 -0.64 2.86 -27.05
N VAL A 160 -0.43 3.84 -27.92
CA VAL A 160 0.91 4.32 -28.26
C VAL A 160 1.59 4.89 -27.02
N TRP A 161 2.92 4.81 -26.96
CA TRP A 161 3.68 5.13 -25.74
C TRP A 161 3.37 6.51 -25.15
N TRP A 162 3.23 7.54 -25.98
CA TRP A 162 2.92 8.90 -25.54
C TRP A 162 1.52 9.00 -24.90
N ALA A 163 0.53 8.26 -25.43
CA ALA A 163 -0.81 8.22 -24.86
C ALA A 163 -0.81 7.50 -23.48
N GLN A 164 0.05 6.50 -23.28
CA GLN A 164 0.25 5.86 -21.97
C GLN A 164 0.82 6.85 -20.95
N VAL A 165 1.82 7.63 -21.36
CA VAL A 165 2.38 8.68 -20.50
C VAL A 165 1.31 9.72 -20.16
N LEU A 166 0.55 10.18 -21.16
CA LEU A 166 -0.52 11.16 -20.94
C LEU A 166 -1.61 10.63 -19.99
N LYS A 167 -2.06 9.38 -20.17
CA LYS A 167 -3.02 8.72 -19.27
C LYS A 167 -2.49 8.69 -17.84
N ALA A 168 -1.22 8.31 -17.64
CA ALA A 168 -0.60 8.24 -16.33
C ALA A 168 -0.50 9.64 -15.67
N VAL A 169 -0.04 10.64 -16.41
CA VAL A 169 0.10 12.02 -15.91
C VAL A 169 -1.27 12.62 -15.57
N LEU A 170 -2.25 12.50 -16.46
CA LEU A 170 -3.60 13.00 -16.22
C LEU A 170 -4.28 12.27 -15.05
N GLY A 171 -4.17 10.95 -14.98
CA GLY A 171 -4.72 10.17 -13.87
C GLY A 171 -4.11 10.58 -12.54
N LEU A 172 -2.79 10.76 -12.48
CA LEU A 172 -2.11 11.22 -11.28
C LEU A 172 -2.52 12.66 -10.90
N ALA A 173 -2.58 13.58 -11.89
CA ALA A 173 -3.00 14.96 -11.66
C ALA A 173 -4.44 15.06 -11.15
N ILE A 174 -5.37 14.28 -11.73
CA ILE A 174 -6.75 14.21 -11.29
C ILE A 174 -6.82 13.66 -9.86
N THR A 175 -6.10 12.59 -9.54
CA THR A 175 -6.08 11.99 -8.21
C THR A 175 -5.57 12.97 -7.16
N ILE A 176 -4.45 13.66 -7.43
CA ILE A 176 -3.89 14.66 -6.53
C ILE A 176 -4.84 15.85 -6.39
N GLY A 177 -5.43 16.33 -7.48
CA GLY A 177 -6.38 17.44 -7.50
C GLY A 177 -7.65 17.12 -6.71
N LEU A 178 -8.26 15.96 -6.94
CA LEU A 178 -9.43 15.50 -6.19
C LEU A 178 -9.12 15.35 -4.69
N ARG A 179 -7.99 14.76 -4.35
CA ARG A 179 -7.58 14.65 -2.95
C ARG A 179 -7.41 16.02 -2.30
N ALA A 180 -6.78 16.97 -2.97
CA ALA A 180 -6.59 18.32 -2.45
C ALA A 180 -7.92 19.06 -2.26
N LEU A 181 -8.84 18.95 -3.22
CA LEU A 181 -10.15 19.59 -3.18
C LEU A 181 -11.09 18.97 -2.13
N LEU A 182 -11.08 17.64 -2.00
CA LEU A 182 -11.99 16.94 -1.11
C LEU A 182 -11.52 16.90 0.35
N LYS A 183 -10.21 16.99 0.60
CA LYS A 183 -9.65 16.85 1.95
C LYS A 183 -10.22 17.89 2.93
N ALA A 184 -10.28 19.15 2.56
CA ALA A 184 -10.73 20.21 3.45
C ALA A 184 -12.24 20.12 3.78
N PRO A 185 -13.16 19.98 2.79
CA PRO A 185 -14.59 19.86 3.09
C PRO A 185 -14.93 18.57 3.85
N LEU A 186 -14.23 17.46 3.57
CA LEU A 186 -14.46 16.21 4.28
C LEU A 186 -14.00 16.27 5.74
N LEU A 187 -12.85 16.87 6.01
CA LEU A 187 -12.40 17.12 7.38
C LEU A 187 -13.39 18.00 8.15
N ALA A 188 -13.96 19.02 7.51
CA ALA A 188 -14.95 19.89 8.11
C ALA A 188 -16.27 19.14 8.41
N LEU A 189 -16.75 18.31 7.48
CA LEU A 189 -17.96 17.51 7.65
C LEU A 189 -17.82 16.42 8.70
N CYS A 190 -16.63 15.79 8.78
CA CYS A 190 -16.37 14.71 9.75
C CYS A 190 -15.88 15.20 11.11
N GLY A 191 -15.92 16.51 11.40
CA GLY A 191 -15.53 17.07 12.69
C GLY A 191 -14.08 16.79 13.10
N GLY A 192 -13.17 16.64 12.12
CA GLY A 192 -11.78 16.32 12.36
C GLY A 192 -11.50 14.85 12.68
N HIS A 193 -12.49 13.97 12.64
CA HIS A 193 -12.32 12.55 12.90
C HIS A 193 -11.52 11.84 11.80
N ASN A 194 -10.86 10.75 12.18
CA ASN A 194 -10.06 9.89 11.30
C ASN A 194 -10.84 9.30 10.10
N ILE A 195 -12.17 9.35 10.13
CA ILE A 195 -13.06 8.93 9.03
C ILE A 195 -12.70 9.65 7.72
N ALA A 196 -12.26 10.90 7.78
CA ALA A 196 -11.81 11.63 6.58
C ALA A 196 -10.57 10.99 5.91
N ASN A 197 -9.88 10.07 6.56
CA ASN A 197 -8.74 9.32 6.01
C ASN A 197 -9.17 8.07 5.19
N LEU A 198 -10.49 7.77 5.11
CA LEU A 198 -11.02 6.73 4.20
C LEU A 198 -10.90 7.13 2.72
N ILE A 199 -10.66 8.40 2.43
CA ILE A 199 -10.57 8.99 1.10
C ILE A 199 -9.13 9.48 0.86
#